data_edbf90a29af6a34ccbcd4b67db382b04
#
_entry.id   edbf90a29af6a34ccbcd4b67db382b04
#
_cell.length_a   1.000
_cell.length_b   1.000
_cell.length_c   1.000
_cell.angle_alpha   90.00
_cell.angle_beta   90.00
_cell.angle_gamma   90.00
#
_symmetry.space_group_name_H-M   'P 1'
#
loop_
_entity.id
_entity.type
_entity.pdbx_description
1 polymer ?
#
loop_
_entity_poly.entity_id
_entity_poly.type
_entity_poly.pdbx_seq_one_letter_code
_entity_poly.pdbx_strand_id
1 'polypeptide(L)'
;MSFELRKQLADLKAESDALFEQRLAVLRNKKENAILLMMNEAIAFLQTQGFSVSNTIPGVVKANYKGSMNIEIRFSDPQDSFIGADITIDVDYLAQSFGFSVNLARAHFASISAGDLLAEISQYQTMVDKLKSLACSDINGSFEITLIKQNLEKLAFSTMTDTLKFVLEM
;
A
#
# COMPACT_ATOMS: atom_id res chain seq x y z
N MET A 1 17.05 40.50 -1.46
CA MET A 1 16.57 39.19 -1.91
C MET A 1 15.44 39.43 -2.90
N SER A 2 15.57 38.88 -4.10
CA SER A 2 14.68 39.18 -5.21
C SER A 2 13.27 38.64 -4.99
N PHE A 3 12.27 39.46 -5.22
CA PHE A 3 10.85 39.06 -5.25
C PHE A 3 10.62 37.97 -6.29
N GLU A 4 11.29 38.02 -7.41
CA GLU A 4 11.20 37.04 -8.50
C GLU A 4 11.62 35.63 -8.07
N LEU A 5 12.69 35.49 -7.28
CA LEU A 5 13.11 34.19 -6.75
C LEU A 5 12.08 33.60 -5.76
N ARG A 6 11.47 34.43 -4.93
CA ARG A 6 10.39 33.99 -4.03
C ARG A 6 9.16 33.55 -4.78
N LYS A 7 8.81 34.27 -5.84
CA LYS A 7 7.71 33.91 -6.73
C LYS A 7 7.98 32.58 -7.42
N GLN A 8 9.19 32.41 -7.97
CA GLN A 8 9.60 31.15 -8.59
C GLN A 8 9.50 29.96 -7.61
N LEU A 9 9.97 30.14 -6.38
CA LEU A 9 9.83 29.08 -5.35
C LEU A 9 8.38 28.76 -5.05
N ALA A 10 7.52 29.77 -4.93
CA ALA A 10 6.09 29.57 -4.68
C ALA A 10 5.41 28.82 -5.83
N ASP A 11 5.72 29.17 -7.07
CA ASP A 11 5.20 28.49 -8.26
C ASP A 11 5.64 27.02 -8.30
N LEU A 12 6.91 26.73 -8.02
CA LEU A 12 7.43 25.36 -7.95
C LEU A 12 6.80 24.53 -6.83
N LYS A 13 6.59 25.13 -5.66
CA LYS A 13 5.88 24.46 -4.54
C LYS A 13 4.47 24.09 -4.93
N ALA A 14 3.73 25.02 -5.52
CA ALA A 14 2.35 24.78 -5.96
C ALA A 14 2.29 23.70 -7.06
N GLU A 15 3.22 23.71 -8.00
CA GLU A 15 3.31 22.68 -9.04
C GLU A 15 3.66 21.31 -8.45
N SER A 16 4.60 21.25 -7.52
CA SER A 16 4.96 20.03 -6.79
C SER A 16 3.75 19.45 -6.05
N ASP A 17 3.02 20.26 -5.31
CA ASP A 17 1.83 19.85 -4.55
C ASP A 17 0.76 19.28 -5.49
N ALA A 18 0.50 19.92 -6.63
CA ALA A 18 -0.47 19.44 -7.61
C ALA A 18 -0.06 18.09 -8.21
N LEU A 19 1.23 17.89 -8.50
CA LEU A 19 1.75 16.62 -9.02
C LEU A 19 1.70 15.50 -7.97
N PHE A 20 1.97 15.79 -6.70
CA PHE A 20 1.81 14.83 -5.62
C PHE A 20 0.35 14.44 -5.38
N GLU A 21 -0.60 15.38 -5.49
CA GLU A 21 -2.03 15.06 -5.42
C GLU A 21 -2.46 14.09 -6.54
N GLN A 22 -1.96 14.28 -7.75
CA GLN A 22 -2.19 13.33 -8.85
C GLN A 22 -1.63 11.94 -8.52
N ARG A 23 -0.41 11.86 -7.94
CA ARG A 23 0.19 10.59 -7.51
C ARG A 23 -0.64 9.90 -6.44
N LEU A 24 -1.16 10.64 -5.47
CA LEU A 24 -2.02 10.09 -4.42
C LEU A 24 -3.31 9.49 -5.00
N ALA A 25 -3.92 10.12 -5.98
CA ALA A 25 -5.09 9.59 -6.67
C ALA A 25 -4.79 8.27 -7.39
N VAL A 26 -3.65 8.20 -8.10
CA VAL A 26 -3.20 6.96 -8.76
C VAL A 26 -2.90 5.88 -7.72
N LEU A 27 -2.21 6.21 -6.65
CA LEU A 27 -1.89 5.26 -5.57
C LEU A 27 -3.15 4.67 -4.93
N ARG A 28 -4.16 5.50 -4.63
CA ARG A 28 -5.46 5.03 -4.10
C ARG A 28 -6.12 4.03 -5.02
N ASN A 29 -6.17 4.34 -6.32
CA ASN A 29 -6.70 3.41 -7.32
C ASN A 29 -5.94 2.08 -7.34
N LYS A 30 -4.62 2.11 -7.28
CA LYS A 30 -3.79 0.90 -7.22
C LYS A 30 -3.99 0.12 -5.92
N LYS A 31 -4.18 0.80 -4.79
CA LYS A 31 -4.55 0.15 -3.52
C LYS A 31 -5.90 -0.59 -3.63
N GLU A 32 -6.92 0.07 -4.17
CA GLU A 32 -8.24 -0.56 -4.38
C GLU A 32 -8.12 -1.82 -5.24
N ASN A 33 -7.41 -1.74 -6.35
CA ASN A 33 -7.19 -2.87 -7.24
C ASN A 33 -6.39 -3.99 -6.57
N ALA A 34 -5.37 -3.66 -5.77
CA ALA A 34 -4.59 -4.64 -5.03
C ALA A 34 -5.43 -5.37 -3.97
N ILE A 35 -6.29 -4.65 -3.24
CA ILE A 35 -7.21 -5.25 -2.27
C ILE A 35 -8.19 -6.21 -2.97
N LEU A 36 -8.79 -5.79 -4.09
CA LEU A 36 -9.69 -6.65 -4.87
C LEU A 36 -8.98 -7.91 -5.37
N LEU A 37 -7.77 -7.78 -5.87
CA LEU A 37 -6.96 -8.92 -6.31
C LEU A 37 -6.70 -9.89 -5.16
N MET A 38 -6.23 -9.39 -4.03
CA MET A 38 -5.94 -10.20 -2.84
C MET A 38 -7.19 -10.87 -2.27
N MET A 39 -8.32 -10.16 -2.25
CA MET A 39 -9.60 -10.74 -1.82
C MET A 39 -10.05 -11.88 -2.73
N ASN A 40 -9.97 -11.69 -4.05
CA ASN A 40 -10.34 -12.72 -5.01
C ASN A 40 -9.43 -13.95 -4.93
N GLU A 41 -8.12 -13.75 -4.75
CA GLU A 41 -7.18 -14.84 -4.51
C GLU A 41 -7.50 -15.60 -3.21
N ALA A 42 -7.80 -14.88 -2.13
CA ALA A 42 -8.17 -15.48 -0.83
C ALA A 42 -9.44 -16.32 -0.97
N ILE A 43 -10.48 -15.79 -1.59
CA ILE A 43 -11.75 -16.49 -1.80
C ILE A 43 -11.52 -17.74 -2.62
N ALA A 44 -10.86 -17.63 -3.76
CA ALA A 44 -10.59 -18.76 -4.65
C ALA A 44 -9.78 -19.86 -3.94
N PHE A 45 -8.72 -19.49 -3.23
CA PHE A 45 -7.89 -20.41 -2.48
C PHE A 45 -8.68 -21.14 -1.39
N LEU A 46 -9.41 -20.41 -0.55
CA LEU A 46 -10.20 -21.02 0.54
C LEU A 46 -11.29 -21.94 0.02
N GLN A 47 -11.94 -21.58 -1.08
CA GLN A 47 -12.91 -22.45 -1.75
C GLN A 47 -12.27 -23.76 -2.25
N THR A 48 -11.07 -23.70 -2.83
CA THR A 48 -10.34 -24.90 -3.26
C THR A 48 -9.92 -25.79 -2.09
N GLN A 49 -9.75 -25.21 -0.88
CA GLN A 49 -9.50 -25.95 0.35
C GLN A 49 -10.78 -26.50 1.00
N GLY A 50 -11.94 -26.28 0.41
CA GLY A 50 -13.23 -26.79 0.88
C GLY A 50 -13.94 -25.90 1.90
N PHE A 51 -13.48 -24.65 2.12
CA PHE A 51 -14.19 -23.70 2.96
C PHE A 51 -15.44 -23.15 2.28
N SER A 52 -16.48 -22.93 3.06
CA SER A 52 -17.60 -22.07 2.68
C SER A 52 -17.20 -20.62 2.92
N VAL A 53 -17.23 -19.77 1.91
CA VAL A 53 -16.72 -18.40 1.96
C VAL A 53 -17.85 -17.38 1.85
N SER A 54 -17.77 -16.32 2.66
CA SER A 54 -18.66 -15.14 2.63
C SER A 54 -17.84 -13.85 2.63
N ASN A 55 -18.25 -12.89 1.82
CA ASN A 55 -17.65 -11.55 1.71
C ASN A 55 -18.72 -10.45 1.68
N THR A 56 -19.76 -10.58 2.47
CA THR A 56 -20.88 -9.63 2.53
C THR A 56 -20.53 -8.28 3.16
N ILE A 57 -19.43 -8.20 3.91
CA ILE A 57 -18.92 -6.98 4.54
C ILE A 57 -17.75 -6.48 3.68
N PRO A 58 -17.76 -5.19 3.24
CA PRO A 58 -16.66 -4.63 2.49
C PRO A 58 -15.31 -4.80 3.20
N GLY A 59 -14.29 -5.26 2.47
CA GLY A 59 -12.94 -5.48 3.01
C GLY A 59 -12.80 -6.68 3.95
N VAL A 60 -13.83 -7.52 4.11
CA VAL A 60 -13.81 -8.67 5.00
C VAL A 60 -14.15 -9.95 4.25
N VAL A 61 -13.30 -10.95 4.38
CA VAL A 61 -13.55 -12.33 3.89
C VAL A 61 -13.68 -13.24 5.10
N LYS A 62 -14.81 -13.92 5.22
CA LYS A 62 -15.04 -14.94 6.26
C LYS A 62 -15.18 -16.30 5.63
N ALA A 63 -14.56 -17.29 6.21
CA ALA A 63 -14.66 -18.66 5.72
C ALA A 63 -14.80 -19.65 6.87
N ASN A 64 -15.54 -20.74 6.62
CA ASN A 64 -15.78 -21.79 7.58
C ASN A 64 -15.58 -23.15 6.92
N TYR A 65 -14.90 -24.05 7.60
CA TYR A 65 -14.75 -25.43 7.17
C TYR A 65 -15.48 -26.35 8.14
N LYS A 66 -16.55 -27.00 7.67
CA LYS A 66 -17.35 -27.99 8.40
C LYS A 66 -17.80 -27.55 9.81
N GLY A 67 -18.04 -26.25 10.01
CA GLY A 67 -18.49 -25.68 11.27
C GLY A 67 -17.44 -25.60 12.39
N SER A 68 -16.21 -26.04 12.17
CA SER A 68 -15.18 -26.13 13.20
C SER A 68 -13.97 -25.22 13.00
N MET A 69 -13.59 -24.94 11.76
CA MET A 69 -12.46 -24.06 11.48
C MET A 69 -12.97 -22.77 10.84
N ASN A 70 -12.71 -21.66 11.50
CA ASN A 70 -13.07 -20.34 11.01
C ASN A 70 -11.81 -19.55 10.68
N ILE A 71 -11.87 -18.83 9.57
CA ILE A 71 -10.88 -17.84 9.19
C ILE A 71 -11.58 -16.52 8.86
N GLU A 72 -11.03 -15.41 9.34
CA GLU A 72 -11.50 -14.07 9.00
C GLU A 72 -10.31 -13.24 8.52
N ILE A 73 -10.46 -12.63 7.36
CA ILE A 73 -9.45 -11.79 6.74
C ILE A 73 -10.03 -10.39 6.62
N ARG A 74 -9.36 -9.41 7.20
CA ARG A 74 -9.75 -7.99 7.15
C ARG A 74 -8.68 -7.19 6.43
N PHE A 75 -9.10 -6.47 5.39
CA PHE A 75 -8.27 -5.51 4.66
C PHE A 75 -8.60 -4.10 5.12
N SER A 76 -7.57 -3.26 5.29
CA SER A 76 -7.77 -1.84 5.58
C SER A 76 -8.50 -1.12 4.45
N ASP A 77 -9.14 0.00 4.78
CA ASP A 77 -9.74 0.87 3.78
C ASP A 77 -8.63 1.47 2.87
N PRO A 78 -8.80 1.49 1.54
CA PRO A 78 -7.82 2.09 0.63
C PRO A 78 -7.63 3.60 0.84
N GLN A 79 -8.55 4.27 1.54
CA GLN A 79 -8.40 5.68 1.93
C GLN A 79 -7.49 5.88 3.15
N ASP A 80 -7.25 4.82 3.93
CA ASP A 80 -6.41 4.91 5.12
C ASP A 80 -4.93 5.05 4.76
N SER A 81 -4.20 5.74 5.61
CA SER A 81 -2.75 5.92 5.52
C SER A 81 -2.08 5.38 6.77
N PHE A 82 -1.04 4.58 6.58
CA PHE A 82 -0.29 3.96 7.67
C PHE A 82 1.19 4.34 7.58
N ILE A 83 1.87 4.39 8.73
CA ILE A 83 3.31 4.53 8.76
C ILE A 83 3.95 3.20 8.33
N GLY A 84 4.66 3.21 7.20
CA GLY A 84 5.39 2.06 6.70
C GLY A 84 4.55 1.00 5.98
N ALA A 85 3.26 1.25 5.74
CA ALA A 85 2.40 0.35 4.97
C ALA A 85 1.36 1.12 4.14
N ASP A 86 1.07 0.63 2.95
CA ASP A 86 -0.02 1.16 2.11
C ASP A 86 -1.35 0.50 2.45
N ILE A 87 -1.33 -0.79 2.74
CA ILE A 87 -2.48 -1.60 3.13
C ILE A 87 -2.09 -2.45 4.32
N THR A 88 -2.98 -2.66 5.27
CA THR A 88 -2.82 -3.66 6.33
C THR A 88 -3.84 -4.78 6.15
N ILE A 89 -3.42 -6.00 6.49
CA ILE A 89 -4.26 -7.19 6.45
C ILE A 89 -4.17 -7.87 7.81
N ASP A 90 -5.31 -8.12 8.43
CA ASP A 90 -5.40 -8.94 9.64
C ASP A 90 -6.06 -10.26 9.30
N VAL A 91 -5.45 -11.35 9.71
CA VAL A 91 -5.97 -12.70 9.52
C VAL A 91 -6.13 -13.38 10.88
N ASP A 92 -7.36 -13.73 11.22
CA ASP A 92 -7.67 -14.51 12.41
C ASP A 92 -7.96 -15.95 12.00
N TYR A 93 -7.23 -16.90 12.58
CA TYR A 93 -7.39 -18.33 12.33
C TYR A 93 -7.09 -19.14 13.59
N LEU A 94 -8.00 -20.01 14.04
CA LEU A 94 -7.89 -20.87 15.22
C LEU A 94 -7.55 -20.08 16.47
N ALA A 95 -7.87 -19.15 16.99
CA ALA A 95 -7.45 -18.34 18.15
C ALA A 95 -6.07 -17.65 18.01
N GLN A 96 -5.53 -17.60 16.81
CA GLN A 96 -4.33 -16.84 16.46
C GLN A 96 -4.69 -15.68 15.55
N SER A 97 -3.95 -14.56 15.70
CA SER A 97 -4.08 -13.38 14.84
C SER A 97 -2.75 -13.09 14.19
N PHE A 98 -2.79 -12.85 12.87
CA PHE A 98 -1.63 -12.51 12.06
C PHE A 98 -1.85 -11.15 11.43
N GLY A 99 -0.89 -10.24 11.59
CA GLY A 99 -0.89 -8.93 10.95
C GLY A 99 0.11 -8.89 9.79
N PHE A 100 -0.32 -8.39 8.65
CA PHE A 100 0.53 -8.20 7.47
C PHE A 100 0.48 -6.74 7.02
N SER A 101 1.61 -6.24 6.53
CA SER A 101 1.71 -4.99 5.81
C SER A 101 1.89 -5.23 4.33
N VAL A 102 1.26 -4.41 3.51
CA VAL A 102 1.40 -4.46 2.05
C VAL A 102 1.94 -3.13 1.57
N ASN A 103 3.00 -3.17 0.80
CA ASN A 103 3.61 -1.99 0.19
C ASN A 103 3.58 -2.10 -1.33
N LEU A 104 3.04 -1.07 -1.97
CA LEU A 104 3.03 -0.95 -3.42
C LEU A 104 4.35 -0.34 -3.90
N ALA A 105 4.91 -0.93 -4.95
CA ALA A 105 6.13 -0.44 -5.56
C ALA A 105 5.95 0.96 -6.14
N ARG A 106 6.88 1.86 -5.85
CA ARG A 106 6.95 3.21 -6.41
C ARG A 106 8.32 3.85 -6.19
N ALA A 107 8.62 4.88 -6.96
CA ALA A 107 9.83 5.66 -6.81
C ALA A 107 9.85 6.44 -5.49
N HIS A 108 11.03 6.58 -4.91
CA HIS A 108 11.30 7.39 -3.74
C HIS A 108 11.60 8.84 -4.13
N PHE A 109 11.12 9.78 -3.32
CA PHE A 109 11.43 11.20 -3.43
C PHE A 109 12.18 11.66 -2.17
N ALA A 110 13.33 12.29 -2.36
CA ALA A 110 14.10 12.85 -1.26
C ALA A 110 13.34 14.02 -0.61
N SER A 111 13.43 14.13 0.72
CA SER A 111 12.91 15.29 1.43
C SER A 111 13.70 16.54 1.04
N ILE A 112 13.00 17.66 0.87
CA ILE A 112 13.63 18.96 0.62
C ILE A 112 14.10 19.53 1.96
N SER A 113 15.41 19.76 2.07
CA SER A 113 16.00 20.40 3.24
C SER A 113 15.87 21.92 3.15
N ALA A 114 15.54 22.56 4.27
CA ALA A 114 15.60 24.00 4.40
C ALA A 114 17.05 24.47 4.20
N GLY A 115 17.24 25.44 3.33
CA GLY A 115 18.53 25.99 2.97
C GLY A 115 18.41 27.44 2.54
N ASP A 116 19.37 27.91 1.75
CA ASP A 116 19.19 29.18 1.07
C ASP A 116 18.14 29.05 -0.05
N LEU A 117 17.61 30.18 -0.49
CA LEU A 117 16.51 30.26 -1.44
C LEU A 117 16.84 29.59 -2.79
N LEU A 118 18.08 29.74 -3.27
CA LEU A 118 18.52 29.13 -4.51
C LEU A 118 18.64 27.61 -4.40
N ALA A 119 19.10 27.11 -3.27
CA ALA A 119 19.16 25.67 -2.99
C ALA A 119 17.76 25.05 -2.93
N GLU A 120 16.80 25.72 -2.27
CA GLU A 120 15.41 25.27 -2.25
C GLU A 120 14.80 25.22 -3.66
N ILE A 121 14.99 26.28 -4.45
CA ILE A 121 14.50 26.35 -5.83
C ILE A 121 15.07 25.19 -6.66
N SER A 122 16.38 24.93 -6.55
CA SER A 122 17.03 23.83 -7.25
C SER A 122 16.45 22.46 -6.87
N GLN A 123 16.22 22.23 -5.58
CA GLN A 123 15.65 20.96 -5.09
C GLN A 123 14.20 20.76 -5.57
N TYR A 124 13.35 21.80 -5.50
CA TYR A 124 11.99 21.74 -6.01
C TYR A 124 11.94 21.55 -7.53
N GLN A 125 12.82 22.20 -8.27
CA GLN A 125 12.91 22.02 -9.72
C GLN A 125 13.27 20.57 -10.07
N THR A 126 14.26 19.99 -9.41
CA THR A 126 14.65 18.58 -9.60
C THR A 126 13.50 17.64 -9.28
N MET A 127 12.76 17.92 -8.20
CA MET A 127 11.61 17.13 -7.79
C MET A 127 10.47 17.22 -8.82
N VAL A 128 10.12 18.42 -9.27
CA VAL A 128 9.08 18.63 -10.29
C VAL A 128 9.46 17.94 -11.60
N ASP A 129 10.70 18.06 -12.04
CA ASP A 129 11.19 17.40 -13.26
C ASP A 129 11.10 15.88 -13.16
N LYS A 130 11.45 15.30 -12.02
CA LYS A 130 11.32 13.87 -11.76
C LYS A 130 9.85 13.43 -11.76
N LEU A 131 8.97 14.17 -11.10
CA LEU A 131 7.53 13.89 -11.07
C LEU A 131 6.93 13.89 -12.48
N LYS A 132 7.27 14.89 -13.29
CA LYS A 132 6.83 14.98 -14.69
C LYS A 132 7.38 13.85 -15.55
N SER A 133 8.65 13.51 -15.38
CA SER A 133 9.32 12.44 -16.13
C SER A 133 8.68 11.07 -15.86
N LEU A 134 8.36 10.77 -14.59
CA LEU A 134 7.71 9.52 -14.22
C LEU A 134 6.25 9.46 -14.69
N ALA A 135 5.52 10.57 -14.67
CA ALA A 135 4.09 10.64 -15.00
C ALA A 135 3.26 9.51 -14.32
N CYS A 136 3.59 9.19 -13.07
CA CYS A 136 3.00 8.09 -12.28
C CYS A 136 3.24 6.66 -12.84
N SER A 137 4.08 6.48 -13.84
CA SER A 137 4.34 5.16 -14.44
C SER A 137 5.05 4.17 -13.50
N ASP A 138 5.73 4.69 -12.48
CA ASP A 138 6.38 3.90 -11.42
C ASP A 138 5.38 3.26 -10.46
N ILE A 139 4.15 3.76 -10.38
CA ILE A 139 3.07 3.19 -9.57
C ILE A 139 2.29 2.19 -10.45
N ASN A 140 2.87 1.01 -10.64
CA ASN A 140 2.35 0.02 -11.58
C ASN A 140 1.39 -1.00 -10.96
N GLY A 141 1.20 -0.97 -9.64
CA GLY A 141 0.34 -1.89 -8.90
C GLY A 141 1.05 -3.14 -8.37
N SER A 142 2.34 -3.31 -8.61
CA SER A 142 3.13 -4.38 -7.98
C SER A 142 3.20 -4.15 -6.47
N PHE A 143 3.09 -5.22 -5.68
CA PHE A 143 3.11 -5.16 -4.24
C PHE A 143 3.81 -6.37 -3.62
N GLU A 144 4.20 -6.21 -2.35
CA GLU A 144 4.73 -7.26 -1.49
C GLU A 144 3.94 -7.30 -0.18
N ILE A 145 3.60 -8.49 0.28
CA ILE A 145 2.92 -8.74 1.56
C ILE A 145 3.99 -9.18 2.57
N THR A 146 4.10 -8.49 3.68
CA THR A 146 5.11 -8.78 4.72
C THR A 146 4.43 -9.08 6.05
N LEU A 147 4.80 -10.19 6.70
CA LEU A 147 4.33 -10.51 8.04
C LEU A 147 4.93 -9.54 9.06
N ILE A 148 4.07 -8.95 9.89
CA ILE A 148 4.46 -8.09 11.00
C ILE A 148 4.82 -8.98 12.19
N LYS A 149 6.11 -9.29 12.38
CA LYS A 149 6.62 -10.04 13.53
C LYS A 149 7.30 -9.11 14.54
N GLN A 150 7.17 -9.45 15.83
CA GLN A 150 7.85 -8.72 16.92
C GLN A 150 9.38 -8.86 16.91
N ASN A 151 9.95 -9.81 16.17
CA ASN A 151 11.36 -10.22 16.25
C ASN A 151 12.22 -9.84 15.04
N LEU A 152 11.96 -8.72 14.35
CA LEU A 152 12.78 -8.22 13.23
C LEU A 152 12.96 -9.17 12.02
N GLU A 153 12.52 -10.40 12.07
CA GLU A 153 12.47 -11.30 10.91
C GLU A 153 11.29 -10.92 10.03
N LYS A 154 11.59 -10.54 8.80
CA LYS A 154 10.57 -10.25 7.78
C LYS A 154 10.33 -11.50 6.95
N LEU A 155 9.10 -11.97 6.92
CA LEU A 155 8.63 -12.94 5.93
C LEU A 155 7.82 -12.19 4.90
N ALA A 156 8.20 -12.32 3.63
CA ALA A 156 7.57 -11.66 2.52
C ALA A 156 6.89 -12.68 1.59
N PHE A 157 5.73 -12.31 1.06
CA PHE A 157 4.92 -13.12 0.15
C PHE A 157 4.55 -12.28 -1.08
N SER A 158 4.52 -12.91 -2.23
CA SER A 158 4.14 -12.25 -3.48
C SER A 158 2.63 -12.33 -3.76
N THR A 159 1.93 -13.27 -3.13
CA THR A 159 0.50 -13.52 -3.36
C THR A 159 -0.24 -13.76 -2.05
N MET A 160 -1.54 -13.49 -2.07
CA MET A 160 -2.41 -13.81 -0.93
C MET A 160 -2.55 -15.32 -0.73
N THR A 161 -2.48 -16.09 -1.79
CA THR A 161 -2.47 -17.56 -1.74
C THR A 161 -1.30 -18.08 -0.91
N ASP A 162 -0.09 -17.59 -1.13
CA ASP A 162 1.09 -18.03 -0.37
C ASP A 162 1.02 -17.55 1.09
N THR A 163 0.49 -16.37 1.32
CA THR A 163 0.22 -15.86 2.67
C THR A 163 -0.73 -16.78 3.44
N LEU A 164 -1.83 -17.21 2.82
CA LEU A 164 -2.80 -18.08 3.46
C LEU A 164 -2.30 -19.52 3.64
N LYS A 165 -1.49 -20.05 2.72
CA LYS A 165 -0.81 -21.33 2.94
C LYS A 165 0.03 -21.28 4.22
N PHE A 166 0.81 -20.22 4.38
CA PHE A 166 1.61 -20.01 5.59
C PHE A 166 0.73 -19.99 6.86
N VAL A 167 -0.39 -19.24 6.85
CA VAL A 167 -1.29 -19.14 8.01
C VAL A 167 -1.94 -20.49 8.35
N LEU A 168 -2.37 -21.24 7.33
CA LEU A 168 -3.05 -22.53 7.55
C LEU A 168 -2.10 -23.65 8.01
N GLU A 169 -0.80 -23.51 7.77
CA GLU A 169 0.23 -24.46 8.20
C GLU A 169 0.76 -24.20 9.62
N MET A 170 0.44 -23.04 10.19
CA MET A 170 0.85 -22.65 11.56
C MET A 170 -0.06 -23.30 12.61
#